data_5e27ca52825a848b5bcfd3505bb3095b
#
_entry.id   5e27ca52825a848b5bcfd3505bb3095b
#
_cell.length_a   1.000
_cell.length_b   1.000
_cell.length_c   1.000
_cell.angle_alpha   90.00
_cell.angle_beta   90.00
_cell.angle_gamma   90.00
#
_symmetry.space_group_name_H-M   'P 1'
#
loop_
_entity.id
_entity.type
_entity.pdbx_description
1 polymer ?
#
loop_
_entity_poly.entity_id
_entity_poly.type
_entity_poly.pdbx_seq_one_letter_code
_entity_poly.pdbx_strand_id
1 'polypeptide(L)'
;MMKSEMFRISSEPEATSAEVAVVREGLYRFNFDATGLTRHYDVNLFVRDRAGKIRGGLLGYVWAEWLHITELWLSDECRRQGLGARLLQKAERVASLVGARGAFLNTFDFQAPAFYARHGYEVYATLPDYPPGRAEHHLRKVFEMRGDSWHLHGRG
;
A
#
# COMPACT_ATOMS: atom_id res chain seq x y z
N MET A 1 26.50 -42.25 1.86
CA MET A 1 25.04 -42.28 2.08
C MET A 1 24.48 -40.93 1.68
N MET A 2 23.78 -40.88 0.54
CA MET A 2 23.05 -39.69 0.10
C MET A 2 21.96 -39.44 1.13
N LYS A 3 21.94 -38.24 1.80
CA LYS A 3 20.78 -37.79 2.57
C LYS A 3 19.64 -37.69 1.57
N SER A 4 18.65 -38.57 1.66
CA SER A 4 17.38 -38.46 0.96
C SER A 4 16.89 -37.01 1.13
N GLU A 5 16.63 -36.31 0.04
CA GLU A 5 16.08 -34.97 0.11
C GLU A 5 14.73 -35.09 0.82
N MET A 6 14.70 -34.58 2.07
CA MET A 6 13.50 -34.60 2.91
C MET A 6 12.41 -33.67 2.36
N PHE A 7 12.76 -32.79 1.44
CA PHE A 7 11.87 -31.78 0.85
C PHE A 7 11.95 -31.81 -0.67
N ARG A 8 10.81 -31.60 -1.32
CA ARG A 8 10.67 -31.47 -2.75
C ARG A 8 10.09 -30.11 -3.10
N ILE A 9 10.60 -29.47 -4.16
CA ILE A 9 10.03 -28.25 -4.73
C ILE A 9 9.18 -28.64 -5.94
N SER A 10 7.96 -28.13 -6.02
CA SER A 10 7.04 -28.30 -7.14
C SER A 10 6.55 -26.94 -7.65
N SER A 11 6.22 -26.87 -8.94
CA SER A 11 5.55 -25.71 -9.53
C SER A 11 4.06 -26.03 -9.67
N GLU A 12 3.22 -25.24 -9.03
CA GLU A 12 1.77 -25.52 -8.93
C GLU A 12 0.96 -24.26 -9.33
N PRO A 13 0.81 -23.99 -10.64
CA PRO A 13 0.07 -22.80 -11.13
C PRO A 13 -1.39 -22.78 -10.69
N GLU A 14 -1.98 -23.94 -10.40
CA GLU A 14 -3.36 -24.12 -9.96
C GLU A 14 -3.49 -24.27 -8.44
N ALA A 15 -2.48 -23.82 -7.69
CA ALA A 15 -2.51 -23.90 -6.22
C ALA A 15 -3.79 -23.25 -5.65
N THR A 16 -4.41 -23.91 -4.71
CA THR A 16 -5.63 -23.44 -4.05
C THR A 16 -5.34 -22.23 -3.14
N SER A 17 -6.37 -21.43 -2.87
CA SER A 17 -6.26 -20.33 -1.91
C SER A 17 -5.81 -20.79 -0.52
N ALA A 18 -6.17 -22.00 -0.11
CA ALA A 18 -5.74 -22.58 1.16
C ALA A 18 -4.23 -22.88 1.18
N GLU A 19 -3.68 -23.44 0.10
CA GLU A 19 -2.23 -23.69 -0.03
C GLU A 19 -1.44 -22.38 -0.06
N VAL A 20 -1.93 -21.37 -0.79
CA VAL A 20 -1.33 -20.04 -0.80
C VAL A 20 -1.39 -19.40 0.60
N ALA A 21 -2.47 -19.58 1.34
CA ALA A 21 -2.62 -19.06 2.70
C ALA A 21 -1.57 -19.65 3.67
N VAL A 22 -1.17 -20.90 3.53
CA VAL A 22 -0.11 -21.52 4.38
C VAL A 22 1.18 -20.71 4.30
N VAL A 23 1.59 -20.30 3.10
CA VAL A 23 2.83 -19.50 2.90
C VAL A 23 2.67 -18.10 3.47
N ARG A 24 1.52 -17.45 3.23
CA ARG A 24 1.23 -16.10 3.75
C ARG A 24 1.19 -16.06 5.27
N GLU A 25 0.54 -17.02 5.89
CA GLU A 25 0.44 -17.13 7.35
C GLU A 25 1.79 -17.46 7.99
N GLY A 26 2.59 -18.32 7.35
CA GLY A 26 3.95 -18.61 7.78
C GLY A 26 4.82 -17.36 7.80
N LEU A 27 4.78 -16.56 6.73
CA LEU A 27 5.51 -15.29 6.65
C LEU A 27 4.97 -14.27 7.66
N TYR A 28 3.64 -14.17 7.82
CA TYR A 28 3.03 -13.29 8.79
C TYR A 28 3.50 -13.60 10.22
N ARG A 29 3.51 -14.88 10.60
CA ARG A 29 3.98 -15.32 11.92
C ARG A 29 5.46 -14.98 12.12
N PHE A 30 6.29 -15.26 11.11
CA PHE A 30 7.71 -14.92 11.16
C PHE A 30 7.93 -13.41 11.36
N ASN A 31 7.21 -12.57 10.62
CA ASN A 31 7.29 -11.13 10.76
C ASN A 31 6.80 -10.65 12.15
N PHE A 32 5.74 -11.26 12.67
CA PHE A 32 5.24 -10.95 14.00
C PHE A 32 6.27 -11.30 15.09
N ASP A 33 6.88 -12.48 15.01
CA ASP A 33 7.90 -12.91 15.96
C ASP A 33 9.12 -11.98 15.95
N ALA A 34 9.46 -11.44 14.78
CA ALA A 34 10.58 -10.53 14.62
C ALA A 34 10.29 -9.08 15.06
N THR A 35 9.05 -8.62 14.95
CA THR A 35 8.73 -7.18 15.10
C THR A 35 7.73 -6.89 16.21
N GLY A 36 6.95 -7.86 16.66
CA GLY A 36 5.81 -7.67 17.57
C GLY A 36 4.60 -6.97 16.94
N LEU A 37 4.64 -6.66 15.63
CA LEU A 37 3.59 -5.92 14.93
C LEU A 37 2.48 -6.87 14.46
N THR A 38 1.27 -6.70 14.99
CA THR A 38 0.19 -7.67 14.84
C THR A 38 -0.71 -7.47 13.65
N ARG A 39 -1.04 -6.25 13.27
CA ARG A 39 -2.08 -6.00 12.27
C ARG A 39 -1.76 -4.81 11.38
N HIS A 40 -2.27 -4.86 10.16
CA HIS A 40 -2.44 -3.69 9.31
C HIS A 40 -3.84 -3.09 9.54
N TYR A 41 -3.94 -1.80 9.31
CA TYR A 41 -5.20 -1.07 9.33
C TYR A 41 -5.60 -0.77 7.88
N ASP A 42 -6.72 -1.34 7.42
CA ASP A 42 -7.18 -1.13 6.05
C ASP A 42 -7.68 0.30 5.83
N VAL A 43 -7.25 0.89 4.73
CA VAL A 43 -7.67 2.21 4.27
C VAL A 43 -8.40 2.04 2.94
N ASN A 44 -9.73 1.88 3.01
CA ASN A 44 -10.59 1.69 1.86
C ASN A 44 -11.52 2.90 1.72
N LEU A 45 -11.33 3.69 0.67
CA LEU A 45 -12.10 4.90 0.37
C LEU A 45 -12.79 4.75 -0.98
N PHE A 46 -14.08 5.06 -1.02
CA PHE A 46 -14.87 4.93 -2.24
C PHE A 46 -15.51 6.26 -2.65
N VAL A 47 -15.54 6.48 -3.96
CA VAL A 47 -16.35 7.52 -4.59
C VAL A 47 -17.62 6.84 -5.08
N ARG A 48 -18.77 7.33 -4.62
CA ARG A 48 -20.10 6.80 -5.00
C ARG A 48 -20.93 7.89 -5.67
N ASP A 49 -21.71 7.49 -6.66
CA ASP A 49 -22.72 8.36 -7.24
C ASP A 49 -23.99 8.43 -6.36
N ARG A 50 -24.99 9.19 -6.82
CA ARG A 50 -26.26 9.36 -6.08
C ARG A 50 -27.06 8.06 -5.91
N ALA A 51 -26.84 7.08 -6.78
CA ALA A 51 -27.45 5.75 -6.69
C ALA A 51 -26.64 4.79 -5.79
N GLY A 52 -25.53 5.25 -5.18
CA GLY A 52 -24.66 4.45 -4.33
C GLY A 52 -23.65 3.58 -5.09
N LYS A 53 -23.65 3.62 -6.43
CA LYS A 53 -22.71 2.85 -7.24
C LYS A 53 -21.30 3.39 -7.10
N ILE A 54 -20.32 2.50 -6.93
CA ILE A 54 -18.89 2.86 -6.87
C ILE A 54 -18.42 3.35 -8.25
N ARG A 55 -17.82 4.53 -8.27
CA ARG A 55 -17.24 5.19 -9.45
C ARG A 55 -15.74 5.38 -9.35
N GLY A 56 -15.15 4.97 -8.25
CA GLY A 56 -13.72 5.01 -8.00
C GLY A 56 -13.38 4.81 -6.55
N GLY A 57 -12.10 4.90 -6.22
CA GLY A 57 -11.65 4.77 -4.85
C GLY A 57 -10.14 4.71 -4.72
N LEU A 58 -9.73 4.59 -3.48
CA LEU A 58 -8.35 4.34 -3.08
C LEU A 58 -8.37 3.18 -2.08
N LEU A 59 -7.53 2.18 -2.34
CA LEU A 59 -7.32 1.05 -1.45
C LEU A 59 -5.88 1.07 -0.93
N GLY A 60 -5.70 0.64 0.30
CA GLY A 60 -4.39 0.55 0.92
C GLY A 60 -4.48 0.07 2.35
N TYR A 61 -3.37 0.07 3.03
CA TYR A 61 -3.30 -0.31 4.45
C TYR A 61 -2.13 0.37 5.15
N VAL A 62 -2.26 0.58 6.44
CA VAL A 62 -1.16 1.02 7.31
C VAL A 62 -0.57 -0.18 8.02
N TRP A 63 0.72 -0.38 7.86
CA TRP A 63 1.50 -1.34 8.62
C TRP A 63 2.88 -0.75 8.91
N ALA A 64 3.43 -1.05 10.08
CA ALA A 64 4.75 -0.57 10.50
C ALA A 64 4.92 0.96 10.30
N GLU A 65 3.89 1.74 10.68
CA GLU A 65 3.84 3.22 10.59
C GLU A 65 3.90 3.78 9.16
N TRP A 66 3.59 2.97 8.15
CA TRP A 66 3.54 3.41 6.76
C TRP A 66 2.21 3.04 6.10
N LEU A 67 1.64 4.00 5.36
CA LEU A 67 0.52 3.74 4.46
C LEU A 67 1.06 3.19 3.14
N HIS A 68 0.72 1.96 2.81
CA HIS A 68 0.89 1.42 1.46
C HIS A 68 -0.40 1.67 0.68
N ILE A 69 -0.34 2.51 -0.35
CA ILE A 69 -1.44 2.70 -1.30
C ILE A 69 -1.26 1.66 -2.39
N THR A 70 -2.23 0.75 -2.50
CA THR A 70 -2.17 -0.36 -3.47
C THR A 70 -2.90 -0.01 -4.75
N GLU A 71 -4.04 0.68 -4.68
CA GLU A 71 -4.84 1.09 -5.83
C GLU A 71 -5.40 2.50 -5.66
N LEU A 72 -5.39 3.28 -6.74
CA LEU A 72 -6.17 4.49 -6.89
C LEU A 72 -6.75 4.53 -8.30
N TRP A 73 -8.06 4.50 -8.38
CA TRP A 73 -8.76 4.52 -9.66
C TRP A 73 -10.03 5.38 -9.60
N LEU A 74 -10.31 6.05 -10.70
CA LEU A 74 -11.52 6.83 -10.93
C LEU A 74 -12.06 6.52 -12.33
N SER A 75 -13.37 6.34 -12.45
CA SER A 75 -14.05 6.28 -13.74
C SER A 75 -13.84 7.59 -14.52
N ASP A 76 -13.93 7.54 -15.84
CA ASP A 76 -13.64 8.69 -16.72
C ASP A 76 -14.50 9.91 -16.36
N GLU A 77 -15.75 9.70 -16.02
CA GLU A 77 -16.69 10.74 -15.59
C GLU A 77 -16.32 11.43 -14.27
N CYS A 78 -15.53 10.74 -13.43
CA CYS A 78 -15.05 11.27 -12.14
C CYS A 78 -13.68 11.95 -12.22
N ARG A 79 -12.99 11.83 -13.34
CA ARG A 79 -11.67 12.43 -13.52
C ARG A 79 -11.76 13.96 -13.68
N ARG A 80 -10.63 14.65 -13.45
CA ARG A 80 -10.49 16.11 -13.59
C ARG A 80 -11.44 16.94 -12.70
N GLN A 81 -12.00 16.34 -11.64
CA GLN A 81 -12.87 17.01 -10.66
C GLN A 81 -12.20 17.13 -9.28
N GLY A 82 -10.90 16.89 -9.18
CA GLY A 82 -10.17 16.93 -7.92
C GLY A 82 -10.42 15.75 -6.99
N LEU A 83 -11.19 14.75 -7.42
CA LEU A 83 -11.55 13.60 -6.56
C LEU A 83 -10.34 12.73 -6.20
N GLY A 84 -9.37 12.57 -7.13
CA GLY A 84 -8.13 11.84 -6.84
C GLY A 84 -7.32 12.50 -5.72
N ALA A 85 -7.16 13.81 -5.77
CA ALA A 85 -6.49 14.59 -4.72
C ALA A 85 -7.22 14.47 -3.38
N ARG A 86 -8.55 14.53 -3.38
CA ARG A 86 -9.36 14.38 -2.16
C ARG A 86 -9.26 12.98 -1.57
N LEU A 87 -9.23 11.92 -2.40
CA LEU A 87 -9.00 10.55 -1.95
C LEU A 87 -7.63 10.42 -1.29
N LEU A 88 -6.59 10.92 -1.96
CA LEU A 88 -5.21 10.85 -1.47
C LEU A 88 -5.06 11.58 -0.12
N GLN A 89 -5.53 12.83 -0.03
CA GLN A 89 -5.50 13.61 1.21
C GLN A 89 -6.29 12.94 2.35
N LYS A 90 -7.45 12.34 2.03
CA LYS A 90 -8.24 11.62 3.03
C LYS A 90 -7.53 10.36 3.50
N ALA A 91 -6.90 9.60 2.60
CA ALA A 91 -6.13 8.41 2.95
C ALA A 91 -4.94 8.76 3.86
N GLU A 92 -4.16 9.79 3.51
CA GLU A 92 -3.06 10.30 4.32
C GLU A 92 -3.53 10.73 5.72
N ARG A 93 -4.67 11.41 5.78
CA ARG A 93 -5.25 11.85 7.07
C ARG A 93 -5.69 10.67 7.94
N VAL A 94 -6.40 9.69 7.35
CA VAL A 94 -6.81 8.46 8.06
C VAL A 94 -5.59 7.71 8.55
N ALA A 95 -4.59 7.54 7.69
CA ALA A 95 -3.34 6.86 8.03
C ALA A 95 -2.59 7.57 9.18
N SER A 96 -2.49 8.90 9.15
CA SER A 96 -1.86 9.68 10.22
C SER A 96 -2.58 9.52 11.57
N LEU A 97 -3.92 9.42 11.57
CA LEU A 97 -4.70 9.21 12.79
C LEU A 97 -4.45 7.84 13.43
N VAL A 98 -4.01 6.85 12.66
CA VAL A 98 -3.65 5.52 13.16
C VAL A 98 -2.14 5.31 13.28
N GLY A 99 -1.35 6.40 13.23
CA GLY A 99 0.07 6.41 13.54
C GLY A 99 1.01 6.29 12.35
N ALA A 100 0.52 6.40 11.10
CA ALA A 100 1.42 6.43 9.95
C ALA A 100 2.21 7.74 9.90
N ARG A 101 3.51 7.63 9.64
CA ARG A 101 4.44 8.75 9.46
C ARG A 101 4.78 9.04 7.99
N GLY A 102 4.26 8.24 7.08
CA GLY A 102 4.47 8.42 5.66
C GLY A 102 3.62 7.47 4.84
N ALA A 103 3.69 7.62 3.54
CA ALA A 103 3.04 6.77 2.55
C ALA A 103 3.99 6.38 1.43
N PHE A 104 3.74 5.24 0.83
CA PHE A 104 4.44 4.79 -0.37
C PHE A 104 3.49 4.07 -1.33
N LEU A 105 3.87 4.03 -2.59
CA LEU A 105 3.10 3.41 -3.67
C LEU A 105 3.99 3.11 -4.87
N ASN A 106 3.46 2.32 -5.80
CA ASN A 106 4.04 2.13 -7.11
C ASN A 106 3.10 2.70 -8.18
N THR A 107 3.66 3.25 -9.25
CA THR A 107 2.90 3.71 -10.42
C THR A 107 3.73 3.56 -11.68
N PHE A 108 3.09 3.20 -12.78
CA PHE A 108 3.75 3.15 -14.07
C PHE A 108 3.84 4.54 -14.71
N ASP A 109 4.83 4.73 -15.58
CA ASP A 109 5.04 5.97 -16.33
C ASP A 109 3.83 6.40 -17.18
N PHE A 110 3.01 5.45 -17.62
CA PHE A 110 1.77 5.69 -18.38
C PHE A 110 0.53 5.95 -17.48
N GLN A 111 0.66 5.82 -16.15
CA GLN A 111 -0.42 6.11 -15.22
C GLN A 111 -0.39 7.59 -14.79
N ALA A 112 0.08 7.88 -13.57
CA ALA A 112 -0.02 9.22 -13.06
C ALA A 112 1.17 9.67 -12.16
N PRO A 113 2.44 9.47 -12.54
CA PRO A 113 3.56 9.86 -11.68
C PRO A 113 3.57 11.36 -11.36
N ALA A 114 3.20 12.20 -12.31
CA ALA A 114 3.12 13.66 -12.11
C ALA A 114 2.01 14.07 -11.12
N PHE A 115 0.92 13.32 -11.03
CA PHE A 115 -0.12 13.54 -10.04
C PHE A 115 0.44 13.38 -8.62
N TYR A 116 1.15 12.31 -8.35
CA TYR A 116 1.74 12.06 -7.04
C TYR A 116 2.84 13.06 -6.70
N ALA A 117 3.68 13.43 -7.67
CA ALA A 117 4.71 14.46 -7.49
C ALA A 117 4.12 15.79 -7.04
N ARG A 118 2.99 16.24 -7.63
CA ARG A 118 2.28 17.45 -7.19
C ARG A 118 1.72 17.36 -5.76
N HIS A 119 1.61 16.15 -5.20
CA HIS A 119 1.12 15.93 -3.84
C HIS A 119 2.25 15.60 -2.84
N GLY A 120 3.49 15.88 -3.23
CA GLY A 120 4.65 15.75 -2.35
C GLY A 120 5.28 14.36 -2.30
N TYR A 121 4.93 13.48 -3.24
CA TYR A 121 5.60 12.20 -3.38
C TYR A 121 6.86 12.33 -4.22
N GLU A 122 7.92 11.68 -3.80
CA GLU A 122 9.20 11.62 -4.51
C GLU A 122 9.47 10.20 -5.00
N VAL A 123 10.05 10.06 -6.19
CA VAL A 123 10.52 8.79 -6.72
C VAL A 123 11.81 8.41 -5.98
N TYR A 124 11.84 7.25 -5.35
CA TYR A 124 13.04 6.74 -4.68
C TYR A 124 13.63 5.52 -5.37
N ALA A 125 12.88 4.86 -6.27
CA ALA A 125 13.37 3.76 -7.10
C ALA A 125 12.57 3.68 -8.40
N THR A 126 13.19 3.11 -9.43
CA THR A 126 12.56 2.86 -10.72
C THR A 126 12.97 1.48 -11.22
N LEU A 127 12.00 0.70 -11.64
CA LEU A 127 12.20 -0.55 -12.38
C LEU A 127 12.01 -0.25 -13.86
N PRO A 128 13.11 -0.18 -14.65
CA PRO A 128 13.02 0.08 -16.08
C PRO A 128 12.54 -1.17 -16.82
N ASP A 129 12.01 -0.95 -18.03
CA ASP A 129 11.56 -2.02 -18.95
C ASP A 129 10.49 -2.95 -18.34
N TYR A 130 9.64 -2.40 -17.51
CA TYR A 130 8.54 -3.11 -16.86
C TYR A 130 7.25 -2.26 -16.91
N PRO A 131 6.25 -2.67 -17.75
CA PRO A 131 6.36 -3.65 -18.85
C PRO A 131 7.36 -3.21 -19.93
N PRO A 132 7.71 -4.06 -20.92
CA PRO A 132 8.71 -3.74 -21.93
C PRO A 132 8.51 -2.37 -22.58
N GLY A 133 9.57 -1.55 -22.63
CA GLY A 133 9.55 -0.18 -23.12
C GLY A 133 8.93 0.85 -22.19
N ARG A 134 8.58 0.48 -20.98
CA ARG A 134 7.96 1.35 -19.94
C ARG A 134 8.75 1.27 -18.64
N ALA A 135 8.30 1.95 -17.60
CA ALA A 135 8.93 1.89 -16.29
C ALA A 135 7.88 1.94 -15.17
N GLU A 136 8.16 1.22 -14.09
CA GLU A 136 7.45 1.35 -12.83
C GLU A 136 8.28 2.23 -11.87
N HIS A 137 7.64 3.23 -11.30
CA HIS A 137 8.23 4.11 -10.32
C HIS A 137 7.71 3.79 -8.91
N HIS A 138 8.62 3.75 -7.95
CA HIS A 138 8.32 3.61 -6.54
C HIS A 138 8.44 4.97 -5.87
N LEU A 139 7.36 5.44 -5.30
CA LEU A 139 7.24 6.77 -4.72
C LEU A 139 6.96 6.69 -3.22
N ARG A 140 7.45 7.69 -2.49
CA ARG A 140 7.15 7.86 -1.07
C ARG A 140 6.90 9.31 -0.72
N LYS A 141 6.22 9.51 0.39
CA LYS A 141 6.03 10.81 1.04
C LYS A 141 6.16 10.62 2.55
N VAL A 142 6.99 11.41 3.19
CA VAL A 142 7.03 11.52 4.66
C VAL A 142 6.02 12.58 5.07
N PHE A 143 5.16 12.26 6.03
CA PHE A 143 4.19 13.22 6.53
C PHE A 143 4.87 14.23 7.45
N GLU A 144 4.54 15.51 7.32
CA GLU A 144 4.96 16.52 8.27
C GLU A 144 4.33 16.21 9.63
N MET A 145 5.19 15.97 10.63
CA MET A 145 4.74 15.79 12.00
C MET A 145 4.23 17.13 12.50
N ARG A 146 2.93 17.25 12.74
CA ARG A 146 2.42 18.37 13.51
C ARG A 146 3.02 18.25 14.91
N GLY A 147 3.93 19.18 15.25
CA GLY A 147 4.45 19.27 16.60
C GLY A 147 3.30 19.40 17.57
N ASP A 148 3.16 18.41 18.49
CA ASP A 148 2.44 18.43 19.76
C ASP A 148 1.83 17.06 20.15
N SER A 149 2.50 15.94 19.89
CA SER A 149 1.97 14.63 20.36
C SER A 149 3.00 13.67 20.96
N TRP A 150 4.14 14.16 21.47
CA TRP A 150 5.15 13.30 22.10
C TRP A 150 5.15 13.30 23.64
N HIS A 151 4.04 13.64 24.27
CA HIS A 151 3.94 13.58 25.74
C HIS A 151 2.80 12.70 26.22
N LEU A 152 2.80 11.41 25.91
CA LEU A 152 2.00 10.43 26.68
C LEU A 152 2.42 8.99 26.36
N HIS A 153 3.65 8.59 26.62
CA HIS A 153 3.99 7.21 27.02
C HIS A 153 5.40 7.23 27.64
N GLY A 154 5.50 7.96 28.73
CA GLY A 154 6.63 7.90 29.64
C GLY A 154 6.20 7.22 30.93
N ARG A 155 6.73 6.03 31.15
CA ARG A 155 6.93 5.39 32.45
C ARG A 155 5.69 5.12 33.31
N GLY A 156 5.42 3.89 33.44
CA GLY A 156 4.66 3.23 34.47
C GLY A 156 4.95 1.74 34.40
#